data_73fdba6b4f38edbad5dc6940c1eba001
#
_entry.id   73fdba6b4f38edbad5dc6940c1eba001
#
_cell.length_a   1.000
_cell.length_b   1.000
_cell.length_c   1.000
_cell.angle_alpha   90.00
_cell.angle_beta   90.00
_cell.angle_gamma   90.00
#
_symmetry.space_group_name_H-M   'P 1'
#
loop_
_entity.id
_entity.type
_entity.pdbx_description
1 polymer ?
#
loop_
_entity_poly.entity_id
_entity_poly.type
_entity_poly.pdbx_seq_one_letter_code
_entity_poly.pdbx_strand_id
1 'polypeptide(L)'
;MPKKRAKAEKPEPAIPAVAPGLGRPSLYTPALAAEICERIAGGESLRAVCRDDAMPNVATVVNWLADQRKAEFLAQYMQARERQADGYADEIVEIADTAVDVQLGRLRMDARKWVASKLRPKRYGDRIVNEHTGENGGPVEVSGAPAALDIARRLLAM
;
A
#
# COMPACT_ATOMS: atom_id res chain seq x y z
N MET A 1 1.07 -64.45 54.13
CA MET A 1 0.68 -63.06 53.92
C MET A 1 1.81 -62.32 53.24
N PRO A 2 1.80 -62.09 51.89
CA PRO A 2 2.84 -61.30 51.23
C PRO A 2 2.49 -59.80 51.20
N LYS A 3 3.43 -58.96 51.69
CA LYS A 3 3.35 -57.50 51.68
C LYS A 3 3.43 -56.96 50.26
N LYS A 4 2.37 -56.28 49.80
CA LYS A 4 2.38 -55.48 48.57
C LYS A 4 3.36 -54.30 48.69
N ARG A 5 4.41 -54.28 47.86
CA ARG A 5 5.28 -53.11 47.67
C ARG A 5 4.51 -52.03 46.90
N ALA A 6 4.35 -50.87 47.50
CA ALA A 6 3.87 -49.67 46.83
C ALA A 6 4.89 -49.25 45.76
N LYS A 7 4.39 -49.07 44.53
CA LYS A 7 5.15 -48.57 43.37
C LYS A 7 5.30 -47.07 43.56
N ALA A 8 6.52 -46.59 43.78
CA ALA A 8 6.80 -45.18 43.84
C ALA A 8 6.53 -44.55 42.47
N GLU A 9 5.60 -43.62 42.43
CA GLU A 9 5.27 -42.81 41.27
C GLU A 9 6.40 -41.81 41.04
N LYS A 10 7.04 -41.91 39.86
CA LYS A 10 8.13 -41.04 39.45
C LYS A 10 7.54 -39.67 39.12
N PRO A 11 8.02 -38.54 39.68
CA PRO A 11 7.49 -37.22 39.36
C PRO A 11 7.74 -36.92 37.89
N GLU A 12 6.69 -36.63 37.18
CA GLU A 12 6.69 -36.15 35.78
C GLU A 12 7.49 -34.83 35.72
N PRO A 13 8.45 -34.65 34.76
CA PRO A 13 9.19 -33.41 34.66
C PRO A 13 8.23 -32.30 34.27
N ALA A 14 8.08 -31.30 35.15
CA ALA A 14 7.32 -30.09 34.89
C ALA A 14 7.88 -29.42 33.62
N ILE A 15 7.07 -29.37 32.55
CA ILE A 15 7.38 -28.60 31.35
C ILE A 15 7.41 -27.13 31.77
N PRO A 16 8.54 -26.41 31.64
CA PRO A 16 8.56 -24.99 31.97
C PRO A 16 7.55 -24.27 31.07
N ALA A 17 6.62 -23.53 31.68
CA ALA A 17 5.68 -22.67 30.99
C ALA A 17 6.48 -21.72 30.08
N VAL A 18 6.37 -21.91 28.75
CA VAL A 18 6.94 -21.02 27.76
C VAL A 18 6.27 -19.66 27.94
N ALA A 19 7.04 -18.68 28.35
CA ALA A 19 6.56 -17.30 28.48
C ALA A 19 6.00 -16.84 27.12
N PRO A 20 4.77 -16.29 27.07
CA PRO A 20 4.21 -15.77 25.83
C PRO A 20 5.01 -14.50 25.44
N GLY A 21 5.81 -14.57 24.38
CA GLY A 21 6.47 -13.36 23.87
C GLY A 21 7.83 -13.52 23.17
N LEU A 22 8.41 -14.70 23.10
CA LEU A 22 9.66 -14.88 22.33
C LEU A 22 9.39 -15.43 20.92
N GLY A 23 8.65 -14.64 20.11
CA GLY A 23 8.70 -14.77 18.66
C GLY A 23 10.10 -14.35 18.17
N ARG A 24 10.49 -14.86 16.97
CA ARG A 24 11.73 -14.44 16.31
C ARG A 24 11.84 -12.91 16.35
N PRO A 25 12.99 -12.30 16.75
CA PRO A 25 13.16 -10.86 16.79
C PRO A 25 12.71 -10.22 15.47
N SER A 26 11.92 -9.15 15.56
CA SER A 26 11.49 -8.41 14.36
C SER A 26 12.72 -7.81 13.70
N LEU A 27 12.89 -8.04 12.40
CA LEU A 27 13.92 -7.38 11.58
C LEU A 27 13.64 -5.88 11.38
N TYR A 28 12.47 -5.41 11.79
CA TYR A 28 12.07 -4.02 11.62
C TYR A 28 12.91 -3.11 12.51
N THR A 29 13.59 -2.14 11.87
CA THR A 29 14.19 -0.99 12.54
C THR A 29 13.78 0.28 11.81
N PRO A 30 13.64 1.44 12.49
CA PRO A 30 13.34 2.71 11.82
C PRO A 30 14.39 3.09 10.76
N ALA A 31 15.65 2.76 10.97
CA ALA A 31 16.73 3.01 10.01
C ALA A 31 16.54 2.21 8.73
N LEU A 32 16.20 0.92 8.83
CA LEU A 32 15.94 0.06 7.68
C LEU A 32 14.68 0.51 6.92
N ALA A 33 13.65 0.95 7.65
CA ALA A 33 12.43 1.50 7.06
C ALA A 33 12.72 2.79 6.28
N ALA A 34 13.53 3.69 6.81
CA ALA A 34 13.95 4.92 6.15
C ALA A 34 14.76 4.63 4.88
N GLU A 35 15.72 3.68 4.94
CA GLU A 35 16.53 3.28 3.79
C GLU A 35 15.67 2.71 2.66
N ILE A 36 14.69 1.85 2.96
CA ILE A 36 13.72 1.36 1.97
C ILE A 36 12.99 2.52 1.30
N CYS A 37 12.52 3.49 2.10
CA CYS A 37 11.81 4.66 1.58
C CYS A 37 12.69 5.55 0.70
N GLU A 38 13.96 5.76 1.06
CA GLU A 38 14.90 6.53 0.25
C GLU A 38 15.19 5.89 -1.09
N ARG A 39 15.45 4.60 -1.13
CA ARG A 39 15.70 3.87 -2.38
C ARG A 39 14.48 3.89 -3.30
N ILE A 40 13.27 3.77 -2.72
CA ILE A 40 12.02 3.89 -3.49
C ILE A 40 11.85 5.31 -4.03
N ALA A 41 12.10 6.33 -3.22
CA ALA A 41 12.04 7.72 -3.66
C ALA A 41 13.05 8.03 -4.78
N GLY A 42 14.21 7.34 -4.75
CA GLY A 42 15.24 7.39 -5.81
C GLY A 42 14.91 6.60 -7.07
N GLY A 43 13.68 6.07 -7.22
CA GLY A 43 13.22 5.41 -8.46
C GLY A 43 13.26 3.88 -8.44
N GLU A 44 13.86 3.23 -7.42
CA GLU A 44 13.91 1.78 -7.34
C GLU A 44 12.52 1.18 -7.07
N SER A 45 12.25 0.03 -7.68
CA SER A 45 11.05 -0.74 -7.31
C SER A 45 11.26 -1.46 -5.96
N LEU A 46 10.20 -1.70 -5.19
CA LEU A 46 10.29 -2.48 -3.96
C LEU A 46 10.97 -3.84 -4.17
N ARG A 47 10.73 -4.48 -5.32
CA ARG A 47 11.39 -5.74 -5.67
C ARG A 47 12.90 -5.58 -5.92
N ALA A 48 13.32 -4.45 -6.47
CA ALA A 48 14.74 -4.16 -6.68
C ALA A 48 15.43 -3.95 -5.33
N VAL A 49 14.85 -3.14 -4.45
CA VAL A 49 15.33 -2.91 -3.08
C VAL A 49 15.49 -4.23 -2.32
N CYS A 50 14.47 -5.09 -2.37
CA CYS A 50 14.45 -6.37 -1.64
C CYS A 50 15.30 -7.49 -2.30
N ARG A 51 16.05 -7.24 -3.37
CA ARG A 51 17.06 -8.17 -3.90
C ARG A 51 18.38 -8.11 -3.15
N ASP A 52 18.58 -7.04 -2.44
CA ASP A 52 19.76 -6.87 -1.61
C ASP A 52 19.67 -7.78 -0.40
N ASP A 53 20.72 -8.57 -0.13
CA ASP A 53 20.78 -9.53 0.97
C ASP A 53 20.67 -8.86 2.35
N ALA A 54 21.04 -7.57 2.45
CA ALA A 54 20.88 -6.77 3.66
C ALA A 54 19.42 -6.33 3.91
N MET A 55 18.56 -6.44 2.88
CA MET A 55 17.18 -5.99 2.95
C MET A 55 16.19 -7.13 3.26
N PRO A 56 15.04 -6.83 3.89
CA PRO A 56 13.99 -7.80 4.11
C PRO A 56 13.36 -8.20 2.77
N ASN A 57 12.79 -9.39 2.73
CA ASN A 57 12.04 -9.82 1.55
C ASN A 57 10.75 -8.98 1.36
N VAL A 58 10.22 -8.96 0.13
CA VAL A 58 9.02 -8.18 -0.24
C VAL A 58 7.82 -8.48 0.66
N ALA A 59 7.58 -9.76 0.99
CA ALA A 59 6.45 -10.15 1.84
C ALA A 59 6.57 -9.56 3.25
N THR A 60 7.78 -9.50 3.79
CA THR A 60 8.05 -8.89 5.10
C THR A 60 7.73 -7.39 5.08
N VAL A 61 8.16 -6.66 4.05
CA VAL A 61 7.87 -5.22 3.92
C VAL A 61 6.37 -4.98 3.77
N VAL A 62 5.67 -5.77 2.95
CA VAL A 62 4.21 -5.68 2.78
C VAL A 62 3.48 -5.92 4.10
N ASN A 63 3.92 -6.91 4.89
CA ASN A 63 3.36 -7.15 6.23
C ASN A 63 3.61 -5.96 7.17
N TRP A 64 4.76 -5.29 7.08
CA TRP A 64 5.02 -4.08 7.87
C TRP A 64 4.12 -2.92 7.47
N LEU A 65 3.84 -2.75 6.18
CA LEU A 65 2.90 -1.72 5.68
C LEU A 65 1.45 -1.98 6.11
N ALA A 66 1.08 -3.24 6.32
CA ALA A 66 -0.24 -3.62 6.82
C ALA A 66 -0.37 -3.55 8.36
N ASP A 67 0.75 -3.46 9.09
CA ASP A 67 0.77 -3.44 10.56
C ASP A 67 0.44 -2.03 11.08
N GLN A 68 -0.73 -1.86 11.69
CA GLN A 68 -1.16 -0.58 12.28
C GLN A 68 -0.17 0.01 13.29
N ARG A 69 0.64 -0.83 13.95
CA ARG A 69 1.69 -0.38 14.89
C ARG A 69 2.85 0.31 14.18
N LYS A 70 2.92 0.25 12.84
CA LYS A 70 3.93 0.85 11.98
C LYS A 70 3.34 1.90 11.05
N ALA A 71 2.31 2.61 11.50
CA ALA A 71 1.63 3.64 10.71
C ALA A 71 2.60 4.74 10.23
N GLU A 72 3.64 5.03 10.99
CA GLU A 72 4.69 5.97 10.60
C GLU A 72 5.47 5.48 9.36
N PHE A 73 5.84 4.20 9.31
CA PHE A 73 6.48 3.61 8.14
C PHE A 73 5.56 3.65 6.92
N LEU A 74 4.26 3.37 7.09
CA LEU A 74 3.29 3.48 6.00
C LEU A 74 3.24 4.92 5.45
N ALA A 75 3.22 5.92 6.33
CA ALA A 75 3.20 7.33 5.91
C ALA A 75 4.47 7.71 5.15
N GLN A 76 5.65 7.31 5.63
CA GLN A 76 6.93 7.53 4.96
C GLN A 76 6.98 6.82 3.60
N TYR A 77 6.50 5.59 3.51
CA TYR A 77 6.44 4.83 2.28
C TYR A 77 5.52 5.49 1.24
N MET A 78 4.36 5.97 1.64
CA MET A 78 3.45 6.70 0.75
C MET A 78 4.10 7.98 0.22
N GLN A 79 4.78 8.74 1.08
CA GLN A 79 5.53 9.94 0.68
C GLN A 79 6.68 9.59 -0.28
N ALA A 80 7.40 8.50 -0.04
CA ALA A 80 8.45 8.01 -0.95
C ALA A 80 7.91 7.67 -2.33
N ARG A 81 6.73 7.04 -2.40
CA ARG A 81 6.04 6.76 -3.67
C ARG A 81 5.60 8.04 -4.41
N GLU A 82 5.19 9.06 -3.69
CA GLU A 82 4.89 10.35 -4.30
C GLU A 82 6.14 11.02 -4.88
N ARG A 83 7.26 11.01 -4.14
CA ARG A 83 8.55 11.51 -4.66
C ARG A 83 9.04 10.71 -5.86
N GLN A 84 8.85 9.40 -5.87
CA GLN A 84 9.17 8.55 -7.01
C GLN A 84 8.43 8.98 -8.27
N ALA A 85 7.15 9.38 -8.15
CA ALA A 85 6.39 9.87 -9.29
C ALA A 85 6.95 11.19 -9.84
N ASP A 86 7.39 12.08 -8.96
CA ASP A 86 8.05 13.33 -9.37
C ASP A 86 9.38 13.05 -10.08
N GLY A 87 10.22 12.14 -9.52
CA GLY A 87 11.46 11.70 -10.17
C GLY A 87 11.24 11.10 -11.56
N TYR A 88 10.21 10.27 -11.73
CA TYR A 88 9.88 9.73 -13.05
C TYR A 88 9.46 10.81 -14.06
N ALA A 89 8.79 11.88 -13.60
CA ALA A 89 8.44 13.00 -14.46
C ALA A 89 9.70 13.76 -14.96
N ASP A 90 10.68 13.96 -14.07
CA ASP A 90 11.96 14.58 -14.43
C ASP A 90 12.77 13.69 -15.39
N GLU A 91 12.84 12.37 -15.13
CA GLU A 91 13.52 11.42 -15.99
C GLU A 91 12.95 11.35 -17.42
N ILE A 92 11.67 11.63 -17.63
CA ILE A 92 11.05 11.64 -18.97
C ILE A 92 11.72 12.68 -19.86
N VAL A 93 12.01 13.88 -19.33
CA VAL A 93 12.69 14.94 -20.08
C VAL A 93 14.13 14.51 -20.41
N GLU A 94 14.87 14.00 -19.43
CA GLU A 94 16.24 13.53 -19.64
C GLU A 94 16.30 12.41 -20.69
N ILE A 95 15.39 11.44 -20.66
CA ILE A 95 15.33 10.36 -21.64
C ILE A 95 15.02 10.91 -23.03
N ALA A 96 14.12 11.89 -23.14
CA ALA A 96 13.77 12.51 -24.41
C ALA A 96 14.98 13.21 -25.05
N ASP A 97 15.81 13.89 -24.24
CA ASP A 97 16.96 14.65 -24.69
C ASP A 97 18.19 13.79 -24.99
N THR A 98 18.32 12.63 -24.32
CA THR A 98 19.54 11.80 -24.38
C THR A 98 19.40 10.46 -25.09
N ALA A 99 18.17 10.03 -25.43
CA ALA A 99 17.93 8.71 -26.02
C ALA A 99 18.56 8.57 -27.41
N VAL A 100 19.53 7.69 -27.53
CA VAL A 100 20.16 7.31 -28.83
C VAL A 100 19.22 6.41 -29.63
N ASP A 101 18.53 5.48 -28.97
CA ASP A 101 17.50 4.61 -29.58
C ASP A 101 16.11 5.21 -29.31
N VAL A 102 15.49 5.71 -30.38
CA VAL A 102 14.19 6.38 -30.34
C VAL A 102 13.09 5.43 -29.84
N GLN A 103 13.10 4.16 -30.24
CA GLN A 103 12.07 3.20 -29.84
C GLN A 103 12.20 2.82 -28.35
N LEU A 104 13.42 2.56 -27.90
CA LEU A 104 13.69 2.28 -26.51
C LEU A 104 13.42 3.51 -25.62
N GLY A 105 13.80 4.71 -26.08
CA GLY A 105 13.51 5.97 -25.42
C GLY A 105 12.02 6.14 -25.21
N ARG A 106 11.23 5.98 -26.27
CA ARG A 106 9.77 6.07 -26.22
C ARG A 106 9.15 5.07 -25.21
N LEU A 107 9.58 3.80 -25.27
CA LEU A 107 9.09 2.78 -24.33
C LEU A 107 9.39 3.17 -22.86
N ARG A 108 10.59 3.69 -22.61
CA ARG A 108 10.99 4.15 -21.26
C ARG A 108 10.17 5.33 -20.77
N MET A 109 9.91 6.31 -21.64
CA MET A 109 9.07 7.47 -21.32
C MET A 109 7.62 7.06 -21.05
N ASP A 110 7.04 6.21 -21.91
CA ASP A 110 5.66 5.73 -21.76
C ASP A 110 5.46 4.94 -20.46
N ALA A 111 6.43 4.08 -20.12
CA ALA A 111 6.39 3.33 -18.86
C ALA A 111 6.42 4.25 -17.64
N ARG A 112 7.28 5.27 -17.61
CA ARG A 112 7.38 6.25 -16.51
C ARG A 112 6.15 7.11 -16.40
N LYS A 113 5.65 7.64 -17.53
CA LYS A 113 4.43 8.41 -17.60
C LYS A 113 3.24 7.63 -17.01
N TRP A 114 3.11 6.35 -17.41
CA TRP A 114 2.05 5.49 -16.88
C TRP A 114 2.18 5.28 -15.36
N VAL A 115 3.38 4.97 -14.86
CA VAL A 115 3.60 4.75 -13.42
C VAL A 115 3.35 6.05 -12.64
N ALA A 116 3.87 7.20 -13.09
CA ALA A 116 3.67 8.49 -12.45
C ALA A 116 2.17 8.85 -12.34
N SER A 117 1.39 8.59 -13.42
CA SER A 117 -0.06 8.82 -13.41
C SER A 117 -0.82 7.95 -12.40
N LYS A 118 -0.32 6.73 -12.11
CA LYS A 118 -0.92 5.84 -11.11
C LYS A 118 -0.49 6.18 -9.68
N LEU A 119 0.73 6.64 -9.48
CA LEU A 119 1.23 7.02 -8.16
C LEU A 119 0.67 8.38 -7.70
N ARG A 120 0.53 9.36 -8.61
CA ARG A 120 -0.02 10.69 -8.31
C ARG A 120 -1.07 11.11 -9.35
N PRO A 121 -2.26 10.49 -9.34
CA PRO A 121 -3.29 10.74 -10.37
C PRO A 121 -3.78 12.18 -10.38
N LYS A 122 -3.78 12.88 -9.25
CA LYS A 122 -4.18 14.28 -9.18
C LYS A 122 -3.21 15.23 -9.88
N ARG A 123 -1.92 14.85 -10.01
CA ARG A 123 -0.88 15.70 -10.63
C ARG A 123 -0.53 15.27 -12.05
N TYR A 124 -0.43 13.95 -12.27
CA TYR A 124 0.05 13.36 -13.52
C TYR A 124 -1.00 12.49 -14.24
N GLY A 125 -2.21 12.35 -13.67
CA GLY A 125 -3.29 11.63 -14.31
C GLY A 125 -3.96 12.47 -15.40
N ASP A 126 -4.55 11.79 -16.38
CA ASP A 126 -5.36 12.44 -17.40
C ASP A 126 -6.60 13.08 -16.74
N ARG A 127 -6.83 14.36 -16.99
CA ARG A 127 -8.01 15.05 -16.50
C ARG A 127 -9.17 14.72 -17.42
N ILE A 128 -10.02 13.79 -17.02
CA ILE A 128 -11.28 13.51 -17.72
C ILE A 128 -12.30 14.55 -17.21
N VAL A 129 -12.64 15.52 -18.04
CA VAL A 129 -13.76 16.42 -17.78
C VAL A 129 -15.00 15.76 -18.36
N ASN A 130 -15.84 15.17 -17.51
CA ASN A 130 -17.16 14.71 -17.91
C ASN A 130 -18.13 15.89 -17.78
N GLU A 131 -18.42 16.55 -18.88
CA GLU A 131 -19.50 17.54 -18.94
C GLU A 131 -20.82 16.75 -19.13
N HIS A 132 -21.59 16.64 -18.06
CA HIS A 132 -22.95 16.13 -18.12
C HIS A 132 -23.85 17.31 -18.50
N THR A 133 -24.30 17.35 -19.74
CA THR A 133 -25.28 18.31 -20.22
C THR A 133 -26.66 17.64 -20.26
N GLY A 134 -27.65 18.32 -19.71
CA GLY A 134 -29.04 17.93 -19.81
C GLY A 134 -29.60 18.14 -21.23
N GLU A 135 -30.86 17.85 -21.41
CA GLU A 135 -31.56 18.06 -22.67
C GLU A 135 -31.45 19.50 -23.16
N ASN A 136 -31.11 19.70 -24.44
CA ASN A 136 -30.83 21.00 -25.07
C ASN A 136 -29.61 21.77 -24.52
N GLY A 137 -28.62 21.08 -23.91
CA GLY A 137 -27.41 21.73 -23.40
C GLY A 137 -27.58 22.47 -22.06
N GLY A 138 -28.72 22.30 -21.41
CA GLY A 138 -29.00 22.87 -20.09
C GLY A 138 -28.38 22.06 -18.94
N PRO A 139 -28.55 22.50 -17.69
CA PRO A 139 -28.14 21.74 -16.51
C PRO A 139 -28.83 20.39 -16.46
N VAL A 140 -28.12 19.33 -16.01
CA VAL A 140 -28.75 18.04 -15.76
C VAL A 140 -29.73 18.20 -14.60
N GLU A 141 -31.02 18.08 -14.86
CA GLU A 141 -32.02 17.97 -13.80
C GLU A 141 -31.83 16.63 -13.08
N VAL A 142 -31.19 16.65 -11.91
CA VAL A 142 -31.19 15.53 -11.00
C VAL A 142 -32.60 15.46 -10.40
N SER A 143 -33.50 14.69 -10.99
CA SER A 143 -34.77 14.35 -10.35
C SER A 143 -34.44 13.50 -9.12
N GLY A 144 -34.04 14.19 -8.04
CA GLY A 144 -34.02 13.62 -6.70
C GLY A 144 -35.46 13.19 -6.43
N ALA A 145 -35.66 11.89 -6.27
CA ALA A 145 -36.96 11.31 -6.05
C ALA A 145 -37.72 12.11 -4.97
N PRO A 146 -38.88 12.67 -5.28
CA PRO A 146 -39.72 13.34 -4.28
C PRO A 146 -40.35 12.35 -3.29
N ALA A 147 -39.84 11.12 -3.27
CA ALA A 147 -40.51 9.98 -2.71
C ALA A 147 -40.64 9.99 -1.16
N ALA A 148 -39.77 10.63 -0.42
CA ALA A 148 -39.87 10.57 1.03
C ALA A 148 -40.91 11.54 1.61
N LEU A 149 -41.06 12.74 1.08
CA LEU A 149 -42.03 13.71 1.55
C LEU A 149 -43.46 13.43 1.03
N ASP A 150 -43.60 12.95 -0.20
CA ASP A 150 -44.92 12.58 -0.76
C ASP A 150 -45.45 11.28 -0.14
N ILE A 151 -44.59 10.31 0.16
CA ILE A 151 -44.99 9.09 0.89
C ILE A 151 -45.43 9.46 2.31
N ALA A 152 -44.67 10.33 3.00
CA ALA A 152 -45.05 10.79 4.34
C ALA A 152 -46.41 11.57 4.34
N ARG A 153 -46.65 12.43 3.32
CA ARG A 153 -47.95 13.13 3.17
C ARG A 153 -49.11 12.20 2.90
N ARG A 154 -48.89 11.18 2.06
CA ARG A 154 -49.96 10.17 1.79
C ARG A 154 -50.29 9.30 3.00
N LEU A 155 -49.30 8.96 3.82
CA LEU A 155 -49.51 8.20 5.06
C LEU A 155 -50.18 9.02 6.16
N LEU A 156 -50.05 10.35 6.16
CA LEU A 156 -50.71 11.25 7.12
C LEU A 156 -52.13 11.64 6.71
N ALA A 157 -52.51 11.32 5.47
CA ALA A 157 -53.86 11.64 4.93
C ALA A 157 -54.83 10.42 4.93
N MET A 158 -54.39 9.27 5.47
CA MET A 158 -55.23 8.07 5.73
C MET A 158 -55.62 7.97 7.19
#